data_30135d97f38032847562289238a5d328
#
_entry.id   30135d97f38032847562289238a5d328
#
_cell.length_a   1.000
_cell.length_b   1.000
_cell.length_c   1.000
_cell.angle_alpha   90.00
_cell.angle_beta   90.00
_cell.angle_gamma   90.00
#
_symmetry.space_group_name_H-M   'P 1'
#
loop_
_entity.id
_entity.type
_entity.pdbx_description
1 polymer ?
#
loop_
_entity_poly.entity_id
_entity_poly.type
_entity_poly.pdbx_seq_one_letter_code
_entity_poly.pdbx_strand_id
1 'polypeptide(L)'
;MPQHLFPTVGDEPEPNLLVIRIQPDEGILMRFAAKVPGLGIDVRPVNMDFAYGSAFTVESPDAYETLILDALLGDASLFTRADEVEAAWRIVDPIIDAWIAGGEPEMPNYTSGTWGPEAADELLTREGRRWRRL
;
A
#
# COMPACT_ATOMS: atom_id res chain seq x y z
N MET A 1 20.79 1.08 -17.17
CA MET A 1 20.19 -0.24 -17.40
C MET A 1 20.71 -1.17 -16.31
N PRO A 2 19.87 -1.85 -15.54
CA PRO A 2 20.35 -2.89 -14.63
C PRO A 2 20.96 -4.01 -15.46
N GLN A 3 22.19 -4.39 -15.12
CA GLN A 3 22.83 -5.54 -15.75
C GLN A 3 22.16 -6.82 -15.20
N HIS A 4 21.48 -7.55 -16.05
CA HIS A 4 20.98 -8.88 -15.72
C HIS A 4 22.16 -9.84 -15.63
N LEU A 5 22.62 -10.10 -14.42
CA LEU A 5 23.73 -11.03 -14.12
C LEU A 5 23.39 -12.50 -14.46
N PHE A 6 22.10 -12.81 -14.60
CA PHE A 6 21.65 -14.18 -14.86
C PHE A 6 20.69 -14.19 -16.04
N PRO A 7 20.92 -15.04 -17.05
CA PRO A 7 19.94 -15.24 -18.10
C PRO A 7 18.69 -15.93 -17.53
N THR A 8 17.56 -15.29 -17.63
CA THR A 8 16.25 -15.90 -17.37
C THR A 8 15.82 -16.64 -18.63
N VAL A 9 15.48 -17.89 -18.49
CA VAL A 9 14.91 -18.69 -19.57
C VAL A 9 13.44 -18.31 -19.69
N GLY A 10 13.12 -17.40 -20.60
CA GLY A 10 11.76 -17.23 -21.11
C GLY A 10 11.01 -15.94 -20.79
N ASP A 11 11.24 -15.25 -19.66
CA ASP A 11 10.57 -13.99 -19.33
C ASP A 11 11.53 -12.98 -18.68
N GLU A 12 11.26 -11.69 -18.85
CA GLU A 12 11.98 -10.67 -18.10
C GLU A 12 11.85 -10.96 -16.58
N PRO A 13 12.96 -10.85 -15.83
CA PRO A 13 12.91 -11.12 -14.39
C PRO A 13 11.93 -10.15 -13.72
N GLU A 14 10.96 -10.71 -13.04
CA GLU A 14 10.04 -9.88 -12.25
C GLU A 14 10.84 -9.10 -11.20
N PRO A 15 10.55 -7.80 -11.05
CA PRO A 15 11.22 -6.99 -10.04
C PRO A 15 10.92 -7.49 -8.63
N ASN A 16 11.87 -7.28 -7.72
CA ASN A 16 11.59 -7.50 -6.31
C ASN A 16 10.43 -6.61 -5.85
N LEU A 17 9.58 -7.17 -4.99
CA LEU A 17 8.37 -6.51 -4.54
C LEU A 17 8.32 -6.52 -3.01
N LEU A 18 8.10 -5.35 -2.43
CA LEU A 18 7.76 -5.18 -1.02
C LEU A 18 6.29 -4.75 -0.93
N VAL A 19 5.49 -5.51 -0.20
CA VAL A 19 4.08 -5.21 0.07
C VAL A 19 3.92 -4.98 1.55
N ILE A 20 3.40 -3.82 1.92
CA ILE A 20 3.03 -3.48 3.28
C ILE A 20 1.51 -3.52 3.36
N ARG A 21 0.98 -4.42 4.18
CA ARG A 21 -0.45 -4.53 4.49
C ARG A 21 -0.70 -3.76 5.78
N ILE A 22 -1.59 -2.78 5.72
CA ILE A 22 -1.89 -1.92 6.86
C ILE A 22 -3.12 -2.41 7.60
N GLN A 23 -4.19 -2.75 6.87
CA GLN A 23 -5.47 -3.28 7.38
C GLN A 23 -6.18 -4.08 6.28
N PRO A 24 -7.02 -5.08 6.64
CA PRO A 24 -7.30 -5.61 7.98
C PRO A 24 -6.25 -6.59 8.50
N ASP A 25 -5.48 -7.22 7.61
CA ASP A 25 -4.49 -8.25 7.94
C ASP A 25 -3.09 -7.64 7.85
N GLU A 26 -2.65 -7.02 8.92
CA GLU A 26 -1.37 -6.32 8.99
C GLU A 26 -0.20 -7.25 8.74
N GLY A 27 0.74 -6.80 7.90
CA GLY A 27 1.90 -7.63 7.59
C GLY A 27 2.80 -7.06 6.51
N ILE A 28 3.87 -7.77 6.26
CA ILE A 28 4.86 -7.43 5.25
C ILE A 28 5.13 -8.66 4.41
N LEU A 29 4.95 -8.54 3.09
CA LEU A 29 5.36 -9.56 2.14
C LEU A 29 6.51 -9.01 1.29
N MET A 30 7.60 -9.75 1.27
CA MET A 30 8.71 -9.49 0.36
C MET A 30 8.80 -10.62 -0.66
N ARG A 31 8.76 -10.29 -1.95
CA ARG A 31 9.03 -11.21 -3.05
C ARG A 31 10.34 -10.83 -3.71
N PHE A 32 11.22 -11.80 -3.86
CA PHE A 32 12.52 -11.62 -4.51
C PHE A 32 12.93 -12.87 -5.29
N ALA A 33 13.83 -12.69 -6.23
CA ALA A 33 14.35 -13.78 -7.03
C ALA A 33 15.47 -14.50 -6.27
N ALA A 34 15.38 -15.82 -6.17
CA ALA A 34 16.40 -16.67 -5.55
C ALA A 34 16.82 -17.79 -6.49
N LYS A 35 18.11 -18.13 -6.45
CA LYS A 35 18.62 -19.27 -7.21
C LYS A 35 18.08 -20.58 -6.61
N VAL A 36 17.54 -21.44 -7.46
CA VAL A 36 17.16 -22.80 -7.06
C VAL A 36 18.43 -23.60 -6.73
N PRO A 37 18.48 -24.35 -5.61
CA PRO A 37 19.58 -25.23 -5.30
C PRO A 37 19.80 -26.25 -6.41
N GLY A 38 21.05 -26.42 -6.86
CA GLY A 38 21.42 -27.34 -7.94
C GLY A 38 22.58 -26.82 -8.79
N LEU A 39 22.98 -27.58 -9.79
CA LEU A 39 24.10 -27.26 -10.67
C LEU A 39 23.80 -26.19 -11.71
N GLY A 40 22.52 -26.01 -12.06
CA GLY A 40 22.07 -25.00 -13.04
C GLY A 40 21.88 -23.63 -12.41
N ILE A 41 21.77 -22.60 -13.27
CA ILE A 41 21.36 -21.25 -12.88
C ILE A 41 19.86 -21.14 -13.21
N ASP A 42 19.03 -21.69 -12.32
CA ASP A 42 17.58 -21.52 -12.35
C ASP A 42 17.22 -20.52 -11.23
N VAL A 43 16.53 -19.44 -11.59
CA VAL A 43 16.14 -18.37 -10.65
C VAL A 43 14.62 -18.31 -10.60
N ARG A 44 14.05 -18.39 -9.40
CA ARG A 44 12.61 -18.35 -9.19
C ARG A 44 12.22 -17.32 -8.14
N PRO A 45 11.00 -16.74 -8.26
CA PRO A 45 10.49 -15.87 -7.20
C PRO A 45 10.21 -16.68 -5.93
N VAL A 46 10.67 -16.18 -4.81
CA VAL A 46 10.37 -16.68 -3.47
C VAL A 46 9.73 -15.59 -2.63
N ASN A 47 8.85 -15.98 -1.72
CA ASN A 47 8.14 -15.06 -0.85
C ASN A 47 8.63 -15.24 0.59
N MET A 48 8.81 -14.11 1.28
CA MET A 48 8.86 -14.02 2.74
C MET A 48 7.61 -13.28 3.19
N ASP A 49 6.80 -13.90 4.02
CA ASP A 49 5.57 -13.32 4.55
C ASP A 49 5.68 -13.22 6.06
N PHE A 50 5.46 -12.03 6.58
CA PHE A 50 5.29 -11.73 7.98
C PHE A 50 3.87 -11.22 8.19
N ALA A 51 3.09 -11.88 9.03
CA ALA A 51 1.76 -11.46 9.43
C ALA A 51 1.70 -11.28 10.93
N TYR A 52 1.25 -10.12 11.39
CA TYR A 52 1.17 -9.79 12.81
C TYR A 52 0.31 -10.79 13.58
N GLY A 53 -0.87 -11.14 13.06
CA GLY A 53 -1.78 -12.09 13.71
C GLY A 53 -1.21 -13.49 13.90
N SER A 54 -0.26 -13.93 13.07
CA SER A 54 0.41 -15.22 13.24
C SER A 54 1.68 -15.15 14.07
N ALA A 55 2.36 -14.00 14.05
CA ALA A 55 3.62 -13.80 14.77
C ALA A 55 3.40 -13.47 16.26
N PHE A 56 2.31 -12.79 16.57
CA PHE A 56 1.94 -12.41 17.93
C PHE A 56 0.60 -13.06 18.26
N THR A 57 0.57 -13.85 19.33
CA THR A 57 -0.63 -14.57 19.80
C THR A 57 -1.64 -13.67 20.53
N VAL A 58 -1.44 -12.37 20.48
CA VAL A 58 -2.29 -11.36 21.13
C VAL A 58 -3.08 -10.65 20.03
N GLU A 59 -4.40 -10.58 20.18
CA GLU A 59 -5.23 -9.72 19.33
C GLU A 59 -4.78 -8.27 19.48
N SER A 60 -4.58 -7.60 18.34
CA SER A 60 -4.30 -6.16 18.34
C SER A 60 -5.54 -5.43 18.86
N PRO A 61 -5.42 -4.56 19.89
CA PRO A 61 -6.56 -3.78 20.35
C PRO A 61 -7.07 -2.89 19.22
N ASP A 62 -8.37 -2.57 19.25
CA ASP A 62 -8.92 -1.59 18.33
C ASP A 62 -8.20 -0.24 18.48
N ALA A 63 -7.97 0.45 17.37
CA ALA A 63 -7.29 1.74 17.38
C ALA A 63 -7.97 2.76 18.31
N TYR A 64 -9.30 2.75 18.39
CA TYR A 64 -10.05 3.63 19.27
C TYR A 64 -9.89 3.27 20.74
N GLU A 65 -9.77 1.98 21.09
CA GLU A 65 -9.50 1.57 22.49
C GLU A 65 -8.20 2.18 22.98
N THR A 66 -7.14 2.07 22.17
CA THR A 66 -5.83 2.65 22.50
C THR A 66 -5.91 4.16 22.65
N LEU A 67 -6.54 4.86 21.69
CA LEU A 67 -6.65 6.32 21.73
C LEU A 67 -7.48 6.81 22.93
N ILE A 68 -8.56 6.12 23.28
CA ILE A 68 -9.38 6.50 24.44
C ILE A 68 -8.58 6.28 25.73
N LEU A 69 -7.86 5.17 25.85
CA LEU A 69 -7.01 4.91 26.99
C LEU A 69 -5.92 5.97 27.14
N ASP A 70 -5.23 6.31 26.05
CA ASP A 70 -4.19 7.34 26.03
C ASP A 70 -4.74 8.72 26.44
N ALA A 71 -5.95 9.06 25.96
CA ALA A 71 -6.63 10.28 26.39
C ALA A 71 -6.93 10.31 27.89
N LEU A 72 -7.36 9.17 28.45
CA LEU A 72 -7.64 9.06 29.90
C LEU A 72 -6.37 9.13 30.75
N LEU A 73 -5.26 8.60 30.22
CA LEU A 73 -3.95 8.64 30.90
C LEU A 73 -3.20 9.96 30.69
N GLY A 74 -3.67 10.83 29.78
CA GLY A 74 -3.00 12.07 29.40
C GLY A 74 -1.76 11.83 28.51
N ASP A 75 -1.66 10.68 27.87
CA ASP A 75 -0.59 10.38 26.93
C ASP A 75 -0.97 10.89 25.52
N ALA A 76 -0.26 11.90 25.05
CA ALA A 76 -0.49 12.51 23.74
C ALA A 76 0.38 11.91 22.62
N SER A 77 1.13 10.84 22.86
CA SER A 77 2.12 10.29 21.92
C SER A 77 1.54 9.85 20.59
N LEU A 78 0.30 9.35 20.58
CA LEU A 78 -0.39 8.90 19.36
C LEU A 78 -1.33 9.93 18.75
N PHE A 79 -1.47 11.12 19.38
CA PHE A 79 -2.33 12.16 18.86
C PHE A 79 -1.61 13.07 17.86
N THR A 80 -2.29 13.34 16.74
CA THR A 80 -1.80 14.28 15.74
C THR A 80 -1.76 15.69 16.32
N ARG A 81 -0.66 16.40 16.10
CA ARG A 81 -0.50 17.79 16.56
C ARG A 81 -1.34 18.74 15.68
N ALA A 82 -1.76 19.86 16.26
CA ALA A 82 -2.55 20.87 15.53
C ALA A 82 -1.81 21.44 14.32
N ASP A 83 -0.51 21.69 14.43
CA ASP A 83 0.32 22.20 13.32
C ASP A 83 0.47 21.17 12.18
N GLU A 84 0.48 19.90 12.49
CA GLU A 84 0.50 18.80 11.51
C GLU A 84 -0.81 18.73 10.74
N VAL A 85 -1.96 18.82 11.44
CA VAL A 85 -3.29 18.88 10.82
C VAL A 85 -3.38 20.07 9.87
N GLU A 86 -2.97 21.26 10.31
CA GLU A 86 -2.95 22.48 9.51
C GLU A 86 -2.04 22.33 8.27
N ALA A 87 -0.90 21.66 8.41
CA ALA A 87 0.01 21.40 7.30
C ALA A 87 -0.60 20.42 6.29
N ALA A 88 -1.32 19.40 6.76
CA ALA A 88 -2.01 18.45 5.91
C ALA A 88 -3.11 19.13 5.07
N TRP A 89 -3.93 19.97 5.70
CA TRP A 89 -4.96 20.74 4.99
C TRP A 89 -4.37 21.68 3.94
N ARG A 90 -3.28 22.38 4.23
CA ARG A 90 -2.59 23.23 3.24
C ARG A 90 -2.14 22.50 1.97
N ILE A 91 -1.98 21.20 2.02
CA ILE A 91 -1.65 20.38 0.84
C ILE A 91 -2.92 20.06 0.04
N VAL A 92 -4.03 19.79 0.70
CA VAL A 92 -5.25 19.28 0.08
C VAL A 92 -6.18 20.40 -0.38
N ASP A 93 -6.34 21.47 0.42
CA ASP A 93 -7.25 22.58 0.14
C ASP A 93 -7.04 23.21 -1.25
N PRO A 94 -5.82 23.48 -1.74
CA PRO A 94 -5.62 24.05 -3.07
C PRO A 94 -6.14 23.16 -4.20
N ILE A 95 -6.14 21.82 -4.00
CA ILE A 95 -6.67 20.86 -4.97
C ILE A 95 -8.21 20.94 -4.98
N ILE A 96 -8.82 20.95 -3.81
CA ILE A 96 -10.28 21.07 -3.64
C ILE A 96 -10.76 22.41 -4.21
N ASP A 97 -10.07 23.49 -3.88
CA ASP A 97 -10.41 24.84 -4.37
C ASP A 97 -10.32 24.91 -5.90
N ALA A 98 -9.30 24.28 -6.50
CA ALA A 98 -9.15 24.22 -7.95
C ALA A 98 -10.30 23.44 -8.61
N TRP A 99 -10.77 22.36 -8.01
CA TRP A 99 -11.92 21.61 -8.49
C TRP A 99 -13.21 22.43 -8.42
N ILE A 100 -13.45 23.11 -7.30
CA ILE A 100 -14.63 23.97 -7.11
C ILE A 100 -14.60 25.13 -8.13
N ALA A 101 -13.46 25.78 -8.31
CA ALA A 101 -13.31 26.91 -9.23
C ALA A 101 -13.43 26.49 -10.71
N GLY A 102 -13.00 25.28 -11.06
CA GLY A 102 -13.09 24.72 -12.41
C GLY A 102 -14.48 24.20 -12.80
N GLY A 103 -15.46 24.25 -11.90
CA GLY A 103 -16.71 23.52 -11.99
C GLY A 103 -16.53 22.08 -11.51
N GLU A 104 -17.53 21.56 -10.81
CA GLU A 104 -17.44 20.20 -10.29
C GLU A 104 -17.16 19.19 -11.42
N PRO A 105 -16.07 18.42 -11.36
CA PRO A 105 -15.82 17.42 -12.37
C PRO A 105 -16.93 16.39 -12.35
N GLU A 106 -17.31 15.88 -13.52
CA GLU A 106 -18.23 14.76 -13.60
C GLU A 106 -17.60 13.57 -12.87
N MET A 107 -18.20 13.19 -11.74
CA MET A 107 -17.72 12.09 -10.92
C MET A 107 -18.19 10.76 -11.48
N PRO A 108 -17.30 9.86 -11.88
CA PRO A 108 -17.68 8.56 -12.38
C PRO A 108 -18.40 7.74 -11.31
N ASN A 109 -19.52 7.14 -11.65
CA ASN A 109 -20.27 6.24 -10.77
C ASN A 109 -19.86 4.79 -10.98
N TYR A 110 -19.99 3.99 -9.93
CA TYR A 110 -19.73 2.56 -9.97
C TYR A 110 -20.70 1.79 -9.07
N THR A 111 -20.83 0.50 -9.32
CA THR A 111 -21.73 -0.37 -8.57
C THR A 111 -21.20 -0.60 -7.15
N SER A 112 -22.06 -0.52 -6.15
CA SER A 112 -21.71 -0.84 -4.76
C SER A 112 -21.11 -2.24 -4.64
N GLY A 113 -20.06 -2.38 -3.80
CA GLY A 113 -19.34 -3.64 -3.62
C GLY A 113 -18.32 -3.96 -4.70
N THR A 114 -18.07 -3.06 -5.65
CA THR A 114 -16.99 -3.18 -6.64
C THR A 114 -15.76 -2.35 -6.23
N TRP A 115 -14.66 -2.52 -6.97
CA TRP A 115 -13.38 -1.84 -6.68
C TRP A 115 -13.36 -0.35 -7.03
N GLY A 116 -14.42 0.18 -7.58
CA GLY A 116 -14.52 1.56 -7.98
C GLY A 116 -14.73 1.75 -9.48
N PRO A 117 -14.65 2.98 -9.97
CA PRO A 117 -14.87 3.29 -11.38
C PRO A 117 -13.68 2.83 -12.25
N GLU A 118 -13.97 2.44 -13.50
CA GLU A 118 -12.94 2.08 -14.49
C GLU A 118 -11.91 3.19 -14.73
N ALA A 119 -12.32 4.45 -14.59
CA ALA A 119 -11.43 5.61 -14.69
C ALA A 119 -10.28 5.58 -13.66
N ALA A 120 -10.47 4.93 -12.50
CA ALA A 120 -9.40 4.73 -11.52
C ALA A 120 -8.35 3.71 -12.00
N ASP A 121 -8.76 2.69 -12.73
CA ASP A 121 -7.84 1.72 -13.35
C ASP A 121 -7.07 2.37 -14.51
N GLU A 122 -7.75 3.19 -15.33
CA GLU A 122 -7.12 3.92 -16.41
C GLU A 122 -6.01 4.86 -15.95
N LEU A 123 -6.19 5.51 -14.79
CA LEU A 123 -5.20 6.41 -14.21
C LEU A 123 -3.83 5.74 -14.05
N LEU A 124 -3.79 4.51 -13.57
CA LEU A 124 -2.54 3.77 -13.38
C LEU A 124 -2.07 3.09 -14.66
N THR A 125 -2.98 2.61 -15.51
CA THR A 125 -2.64 1.89 -16.74
C THR A 125 -1.92 2.78 -17.73
N ARG A 126 -2.20 4.09 -17.77
CA ARG A 126 -1.48 5.08 -18.59
C ARG A 126 0.02 5.12 -18.31
N GLU A 127 0.42 4.75 -17.10
CA GLU A 127 1.83 4.70 -16.67
C GLU A 127 2.37 3.27 -16.57
N GLY A 128 1.68 2.28 -17.14
CA GLY A 128 2.06 0.86 -17.06
C GLY A 128 1.94 0.27 -15.65
N ARG A 129 1.21 0.91 -14.76
CA ARG A 129 0.95 0.47 -13.38
C ARG A 129 -0.45 -0.12 -13.24
N ARG A 130 -0.70 -0.77 -12.15
CA ARG A 130 -2.03 -1.32 -11.81
C ARG A 130 -2.25 -1.31 -10.29
N TRP A 131 -3.51 -1.22 -9.90
CA TRP A 131 -3.89 -1.46 -8.51
C TRP A 131 -3.61 -2.90 -8.13
N ARG A 132 -3.07 -3.10 -6.94
CA ARG A 132 -2.96 -4.44 -6.38
C ARG A 132 -4.32 -4.79 -5.76
N ARG A 133 -4.94 -5.85 -6.25
CA ARG A 133 -6.12 -6.41 -5.59
C ARG A 133 -5.67 -7.25 -4.40
N LEU A 134 -6.37 -7.08 -3.27
CA LEU A 134 -6.15 -7.81 -2.02
C LEU A 134 -6.78 -9.21 -2.12
#